data_061c03b978c00a91ab34445bf2ca6ecd
#
_entry.id   061c03b978c00a91ab34445bf2ca6ecd
#
_cell.length_a   1.000
_cell.length_b   1.000
_cell.length_c   1.000
_cell.angle_alpha   90.00
_cell.angle_beta   90.00
_cell.angle_gamma   90.00
#
_symmetry.space_group_name_H-M   'P 1'
#
loop_
_entity.id
_entity.type
_entity.pdbx_description
1 polymer ?
#
loop_
_entity_poly.entity_id
_entity_poly.type
_entity_poly.pdbx_seq_one_letter_code
_entity_poly.pdbx_strand_id
1 'polypeptide(L)'
;MSDEIVFEVLCTKVLDALRDLGLGKFSIRNYYYEGMWPIIKAYRSEGVIFYSVAFTNEIVRHFHLDHENGLIADRIWAKVRKAAVFFEEYVQTGKIVWQRIKPEPKLSLSPYYQELLRDFCRHEENTRSIGFESLRDEENICRKFFAYLDDNDCHTCQDINLGNVNAFWCSSHLTENQAWTE
;
A
#
# COMPACT_ATOMS: atom_id res chain seq x y z
N MET A 1 -17.88 -20.78 23.66
CA MET A 1 -16.49 -21.18 23.95
C MET A 1 -15.72 -20.80 22.70
N SER A 2 -14.94 -19.73 22.75
CA SER A 2 -14.03 -19.42 21.65
C SER A 2 -12.85 -20.41 21.73
N ASP A 3 -12.69 -21.23 20.70
CA ASP A 3 -11.56 -22.12 20.60
C ASP A 3 -10.27 -21.27 20.68
N GLU A 4 -9.41 -21.56 21.67
CA GLU A 4 -8.12 -20.89 21.84
C GLU A 4 -7.24 -21.25 20.64
N ILE A 5 -6.96 -20.28 19.79
CA ILE A 5 -6.11 -20.46 18.59
C ILE A 5 -4.66 -20.25 18.98
N VAL A 6 -3.79 -21.22 18.70
CA VAL A 6 -2.34 -21.06 18.83
C VAL A 6 -1.89 -19.92 17.89
N PHE A 7 -1.17 -18.94 18.44
CA PHE A 7 -0.84 -17.72 17.71
C PHE A 7 0.01 -17.97 16.45
N GLU A 8 0.97 -18.90 16.48
CA GLU A 8 1.76 -19.24 15.29
C GLU A 8 0.92 -19.88 14.17
N VAL A 9 -0.09 -20.66 14.53
CA VAL A 9 -1.06 -21.23 13.57
C VAL A 9 -1.91 -20.11 12.96
N LEU A 10 -2.33 -19.14 13.79
CA LEU A 10 -3.08 -17.97 13.31
C LEU A 10 -2.23 -17.16 12.31
N CYS A 11 -0.96 -16.93 12.61
CA CYS A 11 -0.06 -16.21 11.68
C CYS A 11 0.00 -16.88 10.30
N THR A 12 0.11 -18.22 10.26
CA THR A 12 0.13 -18.97 9.01
C THR A 12 -1.20 -18.83 8.26
N LYS A 13 -2.32 -18.99 8.94
CA LYS A 13 -3.65 -18.83 8.34
C LYS A 13 -3.90 -17.43 7.78
N VAL A 14 -3.47 -16.40 8.48
CA VAL A 14 -3.57 -15.01 8.02
C VAL A 14 -2.71 -14.79 6.76
N LEU A 15 -1.48 -15.33 6.72
CA LEU A 15 -0.64 -15.24 5.53
C LEU A 15 -1.25 -15.97 4.32
N ASP A 16 -1.88 -17.11 4.53
CA ASP A 16 -2.57 -17.84 3.47
C ASP A 16 -3.79 -17.06 2.98
N ALA A 17 -4.59 -16.50 3.88
CA ALA A 17 -5.71 -15.64 3.52
C ALA A 17 -5.29 -14.40 2.72
N LEU A 18 -4.12 -13.79 3.04
CA LEU A 18 -3.57 -12.69 2.25
C LEU A 18 -3.12 -13.13 0.84
N ARG A 19 -2.64 -14.38 0.67
CA ARG A 19 -2.33 -14.96 -0.64
C ARG A 19 -3.60 -15.20 -1.45
N ASP A 20 -4.63 -15.72 -0.82
CA ASP A 20 -5.93 -15.99 -1.45
C ASP A 20 -6.63 -14.70 -1.92
N LEU A 21 -6.38 -13.58 -1.25
CA LEU A 21 -6.78 -12.24 -1.70
C LEU A 21 -6.00 -11.72 -2.92
N GLY A 22 -4.99 -12.47 -3.40
CA GLY A 22 -4.20 -12.10 -4.55
C GLY A 22 -3.12 -11.05 -4.27
N LEU A 23 -2.66 -10.89 -3.02
CA LEU A 23 -1.52 -10.05 -2.74
C LEU A 23 -0.24 -10.63 -3.35
N GLY A 24 0.56 -9.76 -3.97
CA GLY A 24 1.86 -10.15 -4.52
C GLY A 24 2.84 -10.60 -3.42
N LYS A 25 3.78 -11.47 -3.78
CA LYS A 25 4.79 -12.04 -2.86
C LYS A 25 5.55 -10.96 -2.07
N PHE A 26 5.86 -9.83 -2.72
CA PHE A 26 6.56 -8.70 -2.09
C PHE A 26 5.71 -8.05 -0.99
N SER A 27 4.42 -7.80 -1.26
CA SER A 27 3.49 -7.22 -0.28
C SER A 27 3.33 -8.14 0.93
N ILE A 28 3.16 -9.46 0.72
CA ILE A 28 3.05 -10.45 1.80
C ILE A 28 4.33 -10.46 2.65
N ARG A 29 5.50 -10.46 2.00
CA ARG A 29 6.79 -10.40 2.69
C ARG A 29 6.91 -9.14 3.56
N ASN A 30 6.50 -7.99 3.05
CA ASN A 30 6.54 -6.73 3.79
C ASN A 30 5.58 -6.76 5.00
N TYR A 31 4.34 -7.25 4.83
CA TYR A 31 3.42 -7.41 5.95
C TYR A 31 3.95 -8.38 6.99
N TYR A 32 4.59 -9.46 6.57
CA TYR A 32 5.20 -10.41 7.51
C TYR A 32 6.32 -9.76 8.31
N TYR A 33 7.34 -9.21 7.65
CA TYR A 33 8.53 -8.73 8.35
C TYR A 33 8.34 -7.40 9.08
N GLU A 34 7.59 -6.47 8.52
CA GLU A 34 7.42 -5.13 9.09
C GLU A 34 6.16 -5.00 9.95
N GLY A 35 5.16 -5.87 9.75
CA GLY A 35 3.91 -5.85 10.50
C GLY A 35 3.76 -6.99 11.51
N MET A 36 3.76 -8.24 11.03
CA MET A 36 3.48 -9.41 11.88
C MET A 36 4.68 -9.79 12.76
N TRP A 37 5.89 -9.75 12.21
CA TRP A 37 7.10 -10.18 12.93
C TRP A 37 7.34 -9.44 14.24
N PRO A 38 7.16 -8.12 14.35
CA PRO A 38 7.23 -7.43 15.64
C PRO A 38 6.28 -8.00 16.68
N ILE A 39 5.05 -8.32 16.29
CA ILE A 39 4.04 -8.92 17.18
C ILE A 39 4.45 -10.36 17.55
N ILE A 40 4.90 -11.17 16.59
CA ILE A 40 5.38 -12.53 16.81
C ILE A 40 6.54 -12.54 17.83
N LYS A 41 7.48 -11.62 17.67
CA LYS A 41 8.59 -11.47 18.63
C LYS A 41 8.11 -11.21 20.06
N ALA A 42 7.13 -10.33 20.24
CA ALA A 42 6.56 -10.02 21.54
C ALA A 42 5.85 -11.25 22.15
N TYR A 43 5.05 -11.97 21.38
CA TYR A 43 4.41 -13.21 21.83
C TYR A 43 5.44 -14.26 22.29
N ARG A 44 6.54 -14.41 21.52
CA ARG A 44 7.62 -15.35 21.86
C ARG A 44 8.39 -14.93 23.10
N SER A 45 8.70 -13.65 23.27
CA SER A 45 9.46 -13.15 24.41
C SER A 45 8.71 -13.29 25.73
N GLU A 46 7.37 -13.14 25.69
CA GLU A 46 6.51 -13.29 26.87
C GLU A 46 5.99 -14.73 27.06
N GLY A 47 6.33 -15.66 26.17
CA GLY A 47 5.90 -17.06 26.25
C GLY A 47 4.39 -17.26 26.04
N VAL A 48 3.70 -16.30 25.42
CA VAL A 48 2.27 -16.37 25.16
C VAL A 48 2.02 -17.26 23.94
N ILE A 49 1.36 -18.40 24.14
CA ILE A 49 1.14 -19.41 23.09
C ILE A 49 -0.16 -19.14 22.31
N PHE A 50 -1.21 -18.72 23.00
CA PHE A 50 -2.53 -18.52 22.41
C PHE A 50 -2.75 -17.07 22.03
N TYR A 51 -3.50 -16.85 20.94
CA TYR A 51 -3.87 -15.51 20.54
C TYR A 51 -4.72 -14.82 21.60
N SER A 52 -4.35 -13.60 21.93
CA SER A 52 -5.08 -12.74 22.86
C SER A 52 -5.24 -11.34 22.26
N VAL A 53 -6.47 -10.90 22.08
CA VAL A 53 -6.80 -9.53 21.62
C VAL A 53 -6.21 -8.50 22.57
N ALA A 54 -6.35 -8.72 23.89
CA ALA A 54 -5.84 -7.80 24.92
C ALA A 54 -4.32 -7.65 24.82
N PHE A 55 -3.58 -8.78 24.72
CA PHE A 55 -2.13 -8.75 24.61
C PHE A 55 -1.66 -8.13 23.28
N THR A 56 -2.34 -8.44 22.16
CA THR A 56 -2.03 -7.81 20.87
C THR A 56 -2.23 -6.30 20.91
N ASN A 57 -3.32 -5.83 21.52
CA ASN A 57 -3.58 -4.40 21.68
C ASN A 57 -2.54 -3.70 22.57
N GLU A 58 -2.03 -4.37 23.58
CA GLU A 58 -0.93 -3.85 24.41
C GLU A 58 0.35 -3.66 23.59
N ILE A 59 0.70 -4.66 22.76
CA ILE A 59 1.84 -4.54 21.83
C ILE A 59 1.63 -3.36 20.88
N VAL A 60 0.47 -3.25 20.26
CA VAL A 60 0.13 -2.14 19.34
C VAL A 60 0.24 -0.80 20.03
N ARG A 61 -0.20 -0.69 21.30
CA ARG A 61 -0.07 0.52 22.11
C ARG A 61 1.39 0.90 22.36
N HIS A 62 2.28 -0.05 22.63
CA HIS A 62 3.71 0.21 22.78
C HIS A 62 4.31 0.72 21.46
N PHE A 63 4.01 0.11 20.34
CA PHE A 63 4.45 0.59 19.03
C PHE A 63 3.90 1.98 18.69
N HIS A 64 2.70 2.33 19.16
CA HIS A 64 2.15 3.68 19.00
C HIS A 64 2.97 4.70 19.79
N LEU A 65 3.30 4.42 21.03
CA LEU A 65 4.16 5.29 21.84
C LEU A 65 5.57 5.47 21.25
N ASP A 66 6.16 4.38 20.73
CA ASP A 66 7.44 4.44 20.04
C ASP A 66 7.38 5.31 18.78
N HIS A 67 6.25 5.24 18.05
CA HIS A 67 6.00 6.10 16.90
C HIS A 67 5.85 7.58 17.30
N GLU A 68 5.05 7.90 18.33
CA GLU A 68 4.90 9.26 18.84
C GLU A 68 6.22 9.87 19.34
N ASN A 69 7.11 9.02 19.87
CA ASN A 69 8.45 9.40 20.30
C ASN A 69 9.48 9.46 19.13
N GLY A 70 9.06 9.19 17.90
CA GLY A 70 9.95 9.20 16.72
C GLY A 70 10.95 8.05 16.67
N LEU A 71 10.77 6.98 17.46
CA LEU A 71 11.65 5.80 17.52
C LEU A 71 11.41 4.84 16.35
N ILE A 72 10.23 4.86 15.77
CA ILE A 72 9.88 4.06 14.60
C ILE A 72 9.22 4.92 13.53
N ALA A 73 9.42 4.56 12.25
CA ALA A 73 8.82 5.26 11.12
C ALA A 73 7.32 4.95 10.98
N ASP A 74 6.54 5.92 10.46
CA ASP A 74 5.10 5.83 10.15
C ASP A 74 4.76 4.53 9.42
N ARG A 75 5.60 4.16 8.46
CA ARG A 75 5.45 2.96 7.66
C ARG A 75 5.41 1.68 8.50
N ILE A 76 6.26 1.58 9.51
CA ILE A 76 6.33 0.41 10.42
C ILE A 76 5.10 0.39 11.32
N TRP A 77 4.77 1.54 11.93
CA TRP A 77 3.58 1.69 12.74
C TRP A 77 2.30 1.29 12.00
N ALA A 78 2.10 1.81 10.78
CA ALA A 78 0.94 1.47 9.96
C ALA A 78 0.81 -0.03 9.68
N LYS A 79 1.94 -0.73 9.44
CA LYS A 79 1.96 -2.17 9.18
C LYS A 79 1.71 -3.01 10.43
N VAL A 80 2.26 -2.63 11.58
CA VAL A 80 1.99 -3.32 12.85
C VAL A 80 0.51 -3.22 13.21
N ARG A 81 -0.07 -2.01 13.13
CA ARG A 81 -1.49 -1.80 13.35
C ARG A 81 -2.35 -2.62 12.40
N LYS A 82 -1.99 -2.65 11.11
CA LYS A 82 -2.73 -3.41 10.10
C LYS A 82 -2.63 -4.92 10.32
N ALA A 83 -1.47 -5.43 10.75
CA ALA A 83 -1.30 -6.84 11.09
C ALA A 83 -2.16 -7.25 12.29
N ALA A 84 -2.26 -6.40 13.31
CA ALA A 84 -3.15 -6.66 14.45
C ALA A 84 -4.62 -6.75 14.02
N VAL A 85 -5.07 -5.86 13.14
CA VAL A 85 -6.42 -5.92 12.55
C VAL A 85 -6.63 -7.22 11.78
N PHE A 86 -5.66 -7.70 11.01
CA PHE A 86 -5.77 -8.97 10.29
C PHE A 86 -5.93 -10.17 11.23
N PHE A 87 -5.21 -10.19 12.35
CA PHE A 87 -5.37 -11.26 13.35
C PHE A 87 -6.77 -11.25 13.95
N GLU A 88 -7.24 -10.10 14.39
CA GLU A 88 -8.55 -9.95 14.99
C GLU A 88 -9.68 -10.31 14.01
N GLU A 89 -9.63 -9.76 12.79
CA GLU A 89 -10.63 -10.01 11.75
C GLU A 89 -10.68 -11.51 11.38
N TYR A 90 -9.52 -12.15 11.25
CA TYR A 90 -9.46 -13.58 10.92
C TYR A 90 -10.04 -14.45 12.05
N VAL A 91 -9.76 -14.12 13.30
CA VAL A 91 -10.32 -14.85 14.45
C VAL A 91 -11.83 -14.69 14.54
N GLN A 92 -12.34 -13.50 14.25
CA GLN A 92 -13.77 -13.21 14.31
C GLN A 92 -14.55 -13.81 13.14
N THR A 93 -13.99 -13.84 11.93
CA THR A 93 -14.74 -14.12 10.70
C THR A 93 -14.22 -15.33 9.91
N GLY A 94 -13.04 -15.85 10.24
CA GLY A 94 -12.34 -16.86 9.46
C GLY A 94 -11.80 -16.36 8.11
N LYS A 95 -11.91 -15.07 7.83
CA LYS A 95 -11.52 -14.46 6.56
C LYS A 95 -10.90 -13.09 6.81
N ILE A 96 -10.14 -12.61 5.83
CA ILE A 96 -9.68 -11.22 5.79
C ILE A 96 -10.48 -10.51 4.69
N VAL A 97 -11.27 -9.52 5.06
CA VAL A 97 -12.04 -8.69 4.14
C VAL A 97 -11.24 -7.42 3.84
N TRP A 98 -10.00 -7.58 3.40
CA TRP A 98 -9.22 -6.43 2.98
C TRP A 98 -9.80 -5.89 1.68
N GLN A 99 -10.60 -4.85 1.79
CA GLN A 99 -10.92 -4.04 0.62
C GLN A 99 -9.64 -3.30 0.24
N ARG A 100 -9.09 -3.64 -0.93
CA ARG A 100 -8.19 -2.72 -1.60
C ARG A 100 -8.90 -1.36 -1.60
N ILE A 101 -8.20 -0.32 -1.14
CA ILE A 101 -8.58 1.04 -1.51
C ILE A 101 -8.90 0.95 -3.00
N LYS A 102 -10.16 1.25 -3.35
CA LYS A 102 -10.63 1.12 -4.75
C LYS A 102 -9.52 1.71 -5.61
N PRO A 103 -9.04 0.99 -6.64
CA PRO A 103 -8.08 1.60 -7.53
C PRO A 103 -8.61 2.97 -7.89
N GLU A 104 -7.77 3.99 -7.79
CA GLU A 104 -8.14 5.35 -8.23
C GLU A 104 -8.93 5.21 -9.54
N PRO A 105 -10.06 5.88 -9.70
CA PRO A 105 -10.85 5.75 -10.92
C PRO A 105 -9.88 5.92 -12.07
N LYS A 106 -9.86 4.95 -13.00
CA LYS A 106 -8.94 5.03 -14.15
C LYS A 106 -9.19 6.38 -14.79
N LEU A 107 -8.22 7.30 -14.63
CA LEU A 107 -8.29 8.61 -15.21
C LEU A 107 -8.57 8.44 -16.70
N SER A 108 -9.68 9.00 -17.16
CA SER A 108 -10.06 8.97 -18.57
C SER A 108 -9.10 9.89 -19.32
N LEU A 109 -8.38 9.35 -20.28
CA LEU A 109 -7.52 10.11 -21.16
C LEU A 109 -8.20 10.29 -22.51
N SER A 110 -7.90 11.40 -23.19
CA SER A 110 -8.24 11.57 -24.59
C SER A 110 -7.60 10.48 -25.46
N PRO A 111 -8.16 10.17 -26.64
CA PRO A 111 -7.58 9.17 -27.53
C PRO A 111 -6.12 9.41 -27.85
N TYR A 112 -5.72 10.67 -28.01
CA TYR A 112 -4.34 11.08 -28.28
C TYR A 112 -3.39 10.65 -27.13
N TYR A 113 -3.73 10.98 -25.90
CA TYR A 113 -2.88 10.62 -24.75
C TYR A 113 -2.95 9.14 -24.39
N GLN A 114 -4.02 8.44 -24.73
CA GLN A 114 -4.08 6.98 -24.61
C GLN A 114 -3.08 6.30 -25.54
N GLU A 115 -2.98 6.77 -26.79
CA GLU A 115 -2.05 6.24 -27.78
C GLU A 115 -0.60 6.55 -27.39
N LEU A 116 -0.33 7.81 -27.01
CA LEU A 116 0.99 8.25 -26.54
C LEU A 116 1.46 7.45 -25.34
N LEU A 117 0.61 7.18 -24.36
CA LEU A 117 0.94 6.37 -23.19
C LEU A 117 1.27 4.93 -23.58
N ARG A 118 0.52 4.35 -24.51
CA ARG A 118 0.77 3.01 -25.03
C ARG A 118 2.13 2.91 -25.74
N ASP A 119 2.45 3.91 -26.54
CA ASP A 119 3.73 3.96 -27.26
C ASP A 119 4.89 4.17 -26.30
N PHE A 120 4.73 5.01 -25.28
CA PHE A 120 5.71 5.16 -24.21
C PHE A 120 5.98 3.82 -23.51
N CYS A 121 4.95 3.11 -23.04
CA CYS A 121 5.12 1.82 -22.36
C CYS A 121 5.84 0.81 -23.27
N ARG A 122 5.45 0.73 -24.53
CA ARG A 122 6.09 -0.16 -25.51
C ARG A 122 7.57 0.20 -25.75
N HIS A 123 7.88 1.50 -25.80
CA HIS A 123 9.26 1.98 -25.95
C HIS A 123 10.12 1.60 -24.74
N GLU A 124 9.62 1.82 -23.52
CA GLU A 124 10.32 1.50 -22.30
C GLU A 124 10.54 -0.02 -22.14
N GLU A 125 9.56 -0.84 -22.48
CA GLU A 125 9.69 -2.30 -22.50
C GLU A 125 10.78 -2.79 -23.45
N ASN A 126 10.90 -2.16 -24.60
CA ASN A 126 11.86 -2.56 -25.64
C ASN A 126 13.26 -1.99 -25.46
N THR A 127 13.41 -0.85 -24.80
CA THR A 127 14.67 -0.09 -24.75
C THR A 127 15.37 -0.21 -23.42
N ARG A 128 14.61 -0.29 -22.34
CA ARG A 128 15.13 -0.40 -20.99
C ARG A 128 14.70 -1.73 -20.40
N SER A 129 15.60 -2.53 -19.91
CA SER A 129 15.29 -3.76 -19.16
C SER A 129 14.69 -3.41 -17.77
N ILE A 130 13.61 -2.61 -17.77
CA ILE A 130 12.93 -2.17 -16.55
C ILE A 130 12.04 -3.30 -16.02
N GLY A 131 12.04 -3.49 -14.72
CA GLY A 131 11.11 -4.42 -14.07
C GLY A 131 9.65 -3.96 -14.22
N PHE A 132 8.74 -4.91 -14.34
CA PHE A 132 7.29 -4.67 -14.52
C PHE A 132 6.71 -3.66 -13.50
N GLU A 133 7.17 -3.70 -12.24
CA GLU A 133 6.70 -2.77 -11.20
C GLU A 133 7.14 -1.33 -11.48
N SER A 134 8.39 -1.13 -11.92
CA SER A 134 8.90 0.21 -12.26
C SER A 134 8.18 0.80 -13.46
N LEU A 135 7.94 -0.01 -14.50
CA LEU A 135 7.20 0.43 -15.68
C LEU A 135 5.76 0.84 -15.31
N ARG A 136 5.12 0.08 -14.43
CA ARG A 136 3.78 0.39 -13.93
C ARG A 136 3.74 1.71 -13.14
N ASP A 137 4.76 1.99 -12.35
CA ASP A 137 4.83 3.25 -11.59
C ASP A 137 5.03 4.43 -12.54
N GLU A 138 5.91 4.31 -13.55
CA GLU A 138 6.10 5.31 -14.59
C GLU A 138 4.81 5.53 -15.42
N GLU A 139 4.11 4.44 -15.81
CA GLU A 139 2.81 4.52 -16.48
C GLU A 139 1.78 5.30 -15.66
N ASN A 140 1.72 5.05 -14.35
CA ASN A 140 0.78 5.75 -13.47
C ASN A 140 1.09 7.25 -13.37
N ILE A 141 2.37 7.63 -13.30
CA ILE A 141 2.78 9.04 -13.26
C ILE A 141 2.42 9.72 -14.59
N CYS A 142 2.76 9.11 -15.73
CA CYS A 142 2.42 9.63 -17.05
C CYS A 142 0.89 9.76 -17.22
N ARG A 143 0.12 8.79 -16.77
CA ARG A 143 -1.34 8.81 -16.82
C ARG A 143 -1.93 9.98 -16.04
N LYS A 144 -1.42 10.24 -14.83
CA LYS A 144 -1.84 11.39 -14.01
C LYS A 144 -1.50 12.72 -14.69
N PHE A 145 -0.32 12.81 -15.26
CA PHE A 145 0.11 14.01 -15.99
C PHE A 145 -0.74 14.26 -17.23
N PHE A 146 -0.99 13.26 -18.04
CA PHE A 146 -1.82 13.40 -19.25
C PHE A 146 -3.28 13.74 -18.92
N ALA A 147 -3.84 13.17 -17.87
CA ALA A 147 -5.17 13.57 -17.41
C ALA A 147 -5.21 15.03 -16.96
N TYR A 148 -4.19 15.48 -16.23
CA TYR A 148 -4.04 16.88 -15.86
C TYR A 148 -3.95 17.81 -17.09
N LEU A 149 -3.23 17.39 -18.14
CA LEU A 149 -3.14 18.15 -19.38
C LEU A 149 -4.49 18.24 -20.11
N ASP A 150 -5.20 17.11 -20.22
CA ASP A 150 -6.56 17.08 -20.82
C ASP A 150 -7.53 18.01 -20.07
N ASP A 151 -7.47 18.01 -18.74
CA ASP A 151 -8.31 18.86 -17.87
C ASP A 151 -7.94 20.37 -17.97
N ASN A 152 -6.75 20.70 -18.51
CA ASN A 152 -6.25 22.05 -18.69
C ASN A 152 -6.15 22.47 -20.17
N ASP A 153 -7.00 21.92 -21.02
CA ASP A 153 -7.11 22.24 -22.45
C ASP A 153 -5.82 22.02 -23.26
N CYS A 154 -4.91 21.19 -22.77
CA CYS A 154 -3.71 20.76 -23.48
C CYS A 154 -3.98 19.41 -24.13
N HIS A 155 -4.40 19.40 -25.39
CA HIS A 155 -4.86 18.19 -26.08
C HIS A 155 -3.77 17.47 -26.88
N THR A 156 -2.61 18.12 -27.05
CA THR A 156 -1.45 17.55 -27.77
C THR A 156 -0.14 17.91 -27.10
N CYS A 157 0.93 17.19 -27.44
CA CYS A 157 2.27 17.53 -26.94
C CYS A 157 2.77 18.91 -27.35
N GLN A 158 2.20 19.51 -28.41
CA GLN A 158 2.58 20.85 -28.86
C GLN A 158 2.03 21.95 -27.95
N ASP A 159 0.97 21.67 -27.19
CA ASP A 159 0.35 22.60 -26.26
C ASP A 159 1.08 22.62 -24.90
N ILE A 160 2.00 21.66 -24.67
CA ILE A 160 2.72 21.53 -23.40
C ILE A 160 3.78 22.61 -23.30
N ASN A 161 3.74 23.34 -22.21
CA ASN A 161 4.75 24.34 -21.86
C ASN A 161 5.28 24.12 -20.42
N LEU A 162 6.35 24.81 -20.09
CA LEU A 162 6.98 24.68 -18.76
C LEU A 162 6.01 25.04 -17.62
N GLY A 163 5.08 25.95 -17.87
CA GLY A 163 4.04 26.34 -16.89
C GLY A 163 3.14 25.16 -16.53
N ASN A 164 2.69 24.39 -17.52
CA ASN A 164 1.86 23.18 -17.29
C ASN A 164 2.62 22.14 -16.45
N VAL A 165 3.90 21.91 -16.75
CA VAL A 165 4.74 20.96 -16.00
C VAL A 165 4.90 21.41 -14.55
N ASN A 166 5.24 22.66 -14.31
CA ASN A 166 5.41 23.21 -12.97
C ASN A 166 4.10 23.18 -12.16
N ALA A 167 2.98 23.54 -12.79
CA ALA A 167 1.69 23.53 -12.14
C ALA A 167 1.25 22.11 -11.73
N PHE A 168 1.51 21.12 -12.59
CA PHE A 168 1.28 19.70 -12.24
C PHE A 168 2.12 19.27 -11.03
N TRP A 169 3.43 19.61 -11.01
CA TRP A 169 4.30 19.28 -9.88
C TRP A 169 3.80 19.91 -8.57
N CYS A 170 3.42 21.20 -8.60
CA CYS A 170 2.90 21.88 -7.42
C CYS A 170 1.59 21.25 -6.93
N SER A 171 0.68 20.87 -7.84
CA SER A 171 -0.60 20.25 -7.46
C SER A 171 -0.42 18.84 -6.88
N SER A 172 0.50 18.04 -7.43
CA SER A 172 0.76 16.68 -6.95
C SER A 172 1.41 16.66 -5.56
N HIS A 173 2.30 17.60 -5.24
CA HIS A 173 2.90 17.72 -3.90
C HIS A 173 1.93 18.26 -2.85
N LEU A 174 0.96 19.10 -3.23
CA LEU A 174 -0.06 19.60 -2.29
C LEU A 174 -1.04 18.49 -1.85
N THR A 175 -1.37 17.57 -2.74
CA THR A 175 -2.26 16.43 -2.41
C THR A 175 -1.58 15.39 -1.52
N GLU A 176 -0.28 15.16 -1.64
CA GLU A 176 0.47 14.28 -0.73
C GLU A 176 0.55 14.85 0.70
N ASN A 177 0.76 16.14 0.85
CA ASN A 177 0.82 16.79 2.17
C ASN A 177 -0.54 16.92 2.87
N GLN A 178 -1.65 16.94 2.14
CA GLN A 178 -3.00 16.96 2.73
C GLN A 178 -3.47 15.58 3.22
N ALA A 179 -2.98 14.50 2.62
CA ALA A 179 -3.32 13.15 3.03
C ALA A 179 -2.68 12.71 4.36
N TRP A 180 -1.77 13.50 4.89
CA TRP A 180 -1.06 13.21 6.16
C TRP A 180 -1.53 14.04 7.35
N THR A 181 -2.51 14.95 7.16
CA THR A 181 -3.01 15.87 8.20
C THR A 181 -4.45 15.55 8.66
N GLU A 182 -5.10 14.51 8.19
CA GLU A 182 -6.36 13.96 8.67
C GLU A 182 -6.15 12.51 9.17
#